data_340332801948954341314d284d10ed98
#
_entry.id   340332801948954341314d284d10ed98
#
_cell.length_a   1.000
_cell.length_b   1.000
_cell.length_c   1.000
_cell.angle_alpha   90.00
_cell.angle_beta   90.00
_cell.angle_gamma   90.00
#
_symmetry.space_group_name_H-M   'P 1'
#
loop_
_entity.id
_entity.type
_entity.pdbx_description
1 polymer ?
#
loop_
_entity_poly.entity_id
_entity_poly.type
_entity_poly.pdbx_seq_one_letter_code
_entity_poly.pdbx_strand_id
1 'polypeptide(L)'
;LKVLGEDIRYIKQNEVTLQPKGSFFYGSMTYWLFYIIPALAFIIFFIIYRKQAATNANVAKMKTKKANKVATKRMKLAGKLLSENKKDAFYDEVLKALWGYISDKLSIPVSRLSKDNIEEKLRNHGVSEELIKEFLNALNDCEFARFAPGDENQAMDKVYSSSIEVISKMENSIKH
;
A
#
# COMPACT_ATOMS: atom_id res chain seq x y z
N LEU A 1 -56.16 8.74 -78.12
CA LEU A 1 -54.70 8.69 -77.96
C LEU A 1 -54.36 8.81 -76.47
N LYS A 2 -54.01 7.68 -75.85
CA LYS A 2 -53.50 7.69 -74.50
C LYS A 2 -52.04 8.19 -74.51
N VAL A 3 -51.81 9.28 -73.79
CA VAL A 3 -50.47 9.88 -73.68
C VAL A 3 -49.58 8.86 -72.88
N LEU A 4 -48.63 8.24 -73.59
CA LEU A 4 -47.62 7.32 -73.08
C LEU A 4 -46.47 8.09 -72.44
N GLY A 5 -46.70 9.25 -71.87
CA GLY A 5 -45.65 10.12 -71.38
C GLY A 5 -45.35 10.03 -69.86
N GLU A 6 -46.10 9.20 -69.11
CA GLU A 6 -45.93 9.16 -67.66
C GLU A 6 -45.04 8.01 -67.14
N ASP A 7 -44.45 7.21 -68.03
CA ASP A 7 -43.75 5.98 -67.59
C ASP A 7 -42.21 6.06 -67.68
N ILE A 8 -41.69 7.23 -68.06
CA ILE A 8 -40.22 7.43 -68.05
C ILE A 8 -39.83 8.08 -66.75
N ARG A 9 -39.45 7.25 -65.78
CA ARG A 9 -38.83 7.73 -64.53
C ARG A 9 -37.48 8.37 -64.81
N TYR A 10 -37.25 9.53 -64.22
CA TYR A 10 -35.96 10.20 -64.28
C TYR A 10 -34.83 9.26 -63.91
N ILE A 11 -33.77 9.21 -64.70
CA ILE A 11 -32.49 8.65 -64.33
C ILE A 11 -31.99 9.44 -63.12
N LYS A 12 -31.80 8.80 -62.02
CA LYS A 12 -31.26 9.39 -60.76
C LYS A 12 -29.89 10.00 -61.06
N GLN A 13 -29.82 11.33 -61.16
CA GLN A 13 -28.56 12.07 -61.41
C GLN A 13 -27.70 12.29 -60.13
N ASN A 14 -28.12 11.77 -58.99
CA ASN A 14 -27.33 11.85 -57.79
C ASN A 14 -26.13 10.92 -57.94
N GLU A 15 -24.96 11.43 -57.60
CA GLU A 15 -23.71 10.64 -57.51
C GLU A 15 -23.94 9.43 -56.59
N VAL A 16 -24.19 8.30 -57.20
CA VAL A 16 -24.27 7.04 -56.47
C VAL A 16 -22.84 6.53 -56.39
N THR A 17 -22.26 6.55 -55.21
CA THR A 17 -21.00 5.88 -54.93
C THR A 17 -21.21 4.37 -55.10
N LEU A 18 -20.99 3.88 -56.33
CA LEU A 18 -21.05 2.46 -56.63
C LEU A 18 -19.81 1.78 -56.06
N GLN A 19 -20.03 0.87 -55.13
CA GLN A 19 -18.93 0.00 -54.71
C GLN A 19 -18.65 -1.07 -55.78
N PRO A 20 -17.38 -1.32 -56.13
CA PRO A 20 -17.03 -2.34 -57.11
C PRO A 20 -17.53 -3.72 -56.64
N LYS A 21 -18.15 -4.45 -57.58
CA LYS A 21 -18.64 -5.81 -57.35
C LYS A 21 -17.45 -6.73 -56.97
N GLY A 22 -17.42 -7.18 -55.72
CA GLY A 22 -16.32 -8.04 -55.22
C GLY A 22 -15.54 -7.48 -54.01
N SER A 23 -15.83 -6.22 -53.60
CA SER A 23 -15.28 -5.71 -52.34
C SER A 23 -16.13 -6.21 -51.18
N PHE A 24 -15.79 -7.42 -50.70
CA PHE A 24 -16.41 -7.95 -49.51
C PHE A 24 -15.65 -7.44 -48.27
N PHE A 25 -16.40 -7.03 -47.26
CA PHE A 25 -15.83 -6.66 -45.95
C PHE A 25 -15.12 -7.87 -45.28
N TYR A 26 -15.72 -9.06 -45.49
CA TYR A 26 -15.17 -10.31 -44.96
C TYR A 26 -13.88 -10.71 -45.69
N GLY A 27 -12.77 -10.90 -44.94
CA GLY A 27 -11.47 -11.20 -45.52
C GLY A 27 -10.64 -9.98 -45.95
N SER A 28 -11.19 -8.76 -45.85
CA SER A 28 -10.45 -7.53 -46.07
C SER A 28 -9.42 -7.29 -44.97
N MET A 29 -8.34 -6.57 -45.27
CA MET A 29 -7.34 -6.15 -44.27
C MET A 29 -7.97 -5.39 -43.09
N THR A 30 -9.02 -4.58 -43.37
CA THR A 30 -9.81 -3.88 -42.36
C THR A 30 -10.54 -4.83 -41.39
N TYR A 31 -11.02 -5.96 -41.89
CA TYR A 31 -11.67 -6.99 -41.10
C TYR A 31 -10.71 -7.61 -40.08
N TRP A 32 -9.51 -7.97 -40.50
CA TRP A 32 -8.48 -8.49 -39.60
C TRP A 32 -8.00 -7.46 -38.56
N LEU A 33 -7.88 -6.21 -38.95
CA LEU A 33 -7.52 -5.11 -38.03
C LEU A 33 -8.54 -4.97 -36.90
N PHE A 34 -9.83 -5.15 -37.20
CA PHE A 34 -10.91 -5.05 -36.21
C PHE A 34 -10.86 -6.14 -35.13
N TYR A 35 -10.24 -7.29 -35.41
CA TYR A 35 -10.02 -8.35 -34.44
C TYR A 35 -8.68 -8.22 -33.72
N ILE A 36 -7.64 -7.81 -34.42
CA ILE A 36 -6.29 -7.70 -33.88
C ILE A 36 -6.20 -6.55 -32.85
N ILE A 37 -6.83 -5.41 -33.11
CA ILE A 37 -6.78 -4.25 -32.21
C ILE A 37 -7.36 -4.58 -30.82
N PRO A 38 -8.60 -5.09 -30.67
CA PRO A 38 -9.13 -5.43 -29.35
C PRO A 38 -8.37 -6.59 -28.67
N ALA A 39 -7.85 -7.54 -29.45
CA ALA A 39 -7.02 -8.62 -28.89
C ALA A 39 -5.71 -8.08 -28.28
N LEU A 40 -5.02 -7.18 -28.97
CA LEU A 40 -3.83 -6.50 -28.43
C LEU A 40 -4.17 -5.62 -27.21
N ALA A 41 -5.27 -4.87 -27.27
CA ALA A 41 -5.72 -4.07 -26.15
C ALA A 41 -6.02 -4.93 -24.91
N PHE A 42 -6.63 -6.10 -25.09
CA PHE A 42 -6.89 -7.03 -24.00
C PHE A 42 -5.59 -7.58 -23.40
N ILE A 43 -4.61 -7.95 -24.22
CA ILE A 43 -3.30 -8.44 -23.76
C ILE A 43 -2.58 -7.36 -22.96
N ILE A 44 -2.55 -6.12 -23.45
CA ILE A 44 -1.93 -4.98 -22.75
C ILE A 44 -2.64 -4.74 -21.41
N PHE A 45 -3.98 -4.72 -21.41
CA PHE A 45 -4.77 -4.55 -20.19
C PHE A 45 -4.50 -5.67 -19.18
N PHE A 46 -4.42 -6.91 -19.64
CA PHE A 46 -4.13 -8.07 -18.78
C PHE A 46 -2.73 -8.00 -18.16
N ILE A 47 -1.72 -7.58 -18.94
CA ILE A 47 -0.35 -7.38 -18.43
C ILE A 47 -0.31 -6.28 -17.38
N ILE A 48 -0.99 -5.15 -17.63
CA ILE A 48 -1.08 -4.03 -16.68
C ILE A 48 -1.78 -4.48 -15.40
N TYR A 49 -2.89 -5.19 -15.52
CA TYR A 49 -3.66 -5.70 -14.39
C TYR A 49 -2.83 -6.66 -13.52
N ARG A 50 -2.13 -7.62 -14.15
CA ARG A 50 -1.21 -8.53 -13.43
C ARG A 50 -0.06 -7.78 -12.75
N LYS A 51 0.53 -6.80 -13.43
CA LYS A 51 1.59 -5.97 -12.85
C LYS A 51 1.09 -5.15 -11.66
N GLN A 52 -0.11 -4.62 -11.75
CA GLN A 52 -0.72 -3.84 -10.66
C GLN A 52 -1.10 -4.72 -9.46
N ALA A 53 -1.62 -5.92 -9.69
CA ALA A 53 -1.89 -6.90 -8.64
C ALA A 53 -0.61 -7.35 -7.93
N ALA A 54 0.47 -7.64 -8.69
CA ALA A 54 1.78 -7.96 -8.14
C ALA A 54 2.41 -6.78 -7.37
N THR A 55 2.22 -5.54 -7.85
CA THR A 55 2.72 -4.33 -7.17
C THR A 55 1.98 -4.08 -5.87
N ASN A 56 0.66 -4.31 -5.84
CA ASN A 56 -0.13 -4.17 -4.61
C ASN A 56 0.28 -5.21 -3.54
N ALA A 57 0.57 -6.44 -3.94
CA ALA A 57 1.13 -7.45 -3.04
C ALA A 57 2.54 -7.07 -2.54
N ASN A 58 3.38 -6.47 -3.40
CA ASN A 58 4.70 -5.98 -3.02
C ASN A 58 4.65 -4.70 -2.17
N VAL A 59 3.63 -3.86 -2.32
CA VAL A 59 3.45 -2.64 -1.50
C VAL A 59 3.26 -3.02 -0.03
N ALA A 60 2.52 -4.08 0.29
CA ALA A 60 2.40 -4.56 1.66
C ALA A 60 3.77 -4.99 2.21
N LYS A 61 4.54 -5.79 1.45
CA LYS A 61 5.92 -6.18 1.84
C LYS A 61 6.90 -5.01 1.93
N MET A 62 6.77 -4.02 1.03
CA MET A 62 7.60 -2.80 1.08
C MET A 62 7.22 -1.90 2.26
N LYS A 63 5.95 -1.79 2.61
CA LYS A 63 5.51 -1.05 3.80
C LYS A 63 6.11 -1.63 5.07
N THR A 64 6.13 -2.95 5.21
CA THR A 64 6.73 -3.63 6.36
C THR A 64 8.23 -3.40 6.48
N LYS A 65 8.98 -3.54 5.37
CA LYS A 65 10.41 -3.21 5.36
C LYS A 65 10.67 -1.73 5.65
N LYS A 66 9.76 -0.84 5.21
CA LYS A 66 9.84 0.59 5.47
C LYS A 66 9.54 0.90 6.93
N ALA A 67 8.55 0.23 7.55
CA ALA A 67 8.22 0.37 8.97
C ALA A 67 9.45 0.10 9.85
N ASN A 68 10.10 -1.04 9.65
CA ASN A 68 11.31 -1.40 10.39
C ASN A 68 12.45 -0.39 10.16
N LYS A 69 12.65 0.04 8.91
CA LYS A 69 13.70 1.03 8.58
C LYS A 69 13.45 2.38 9.24
N VAL A 70 12.19 2.83 9.30
CA VAL A 70 11.81 4.10 9.96
C VAL A 70 11.95 3.98 11.47
N ALA A 71 11.47 2.89 12.07
CA ALA A 71 11.64 2.64 13.50
C ALA A 71 13.13 2.59 13.90
N THR A 72 13.95 1.85 13.15
CA THR A 72 15.39 1.77 13.37
C THR A 72 16.07 3.15 13.26
N LYS A 73 15.65 3.99 12.29
CA LYS A 73 16.19 5.34 12.16
C LYS A 73 15.83 6.21 13.38
N ARG A 74 14.59 6.13 13.86
CA ARG A 74 14.15 6.86 15.06
C ARG A 74 14.86 6.35 16.32
N MET A 75 15.03 5.02 16.47
CA MET A 75 15.77 4.45 17.58
C MET A 75 17.23 4.88 17.57
N LYS A 76 17.89 4.99 16.41
CA LYS A 76 19.24 5.57 16.32
C LYS A 76 19.29 7.04 16.76
N LEU A 77 18.24 7.82 16.43
CA LEU A 77 18.12 9.19 16.90
C LEU A 77 17.92 9.25 18.42
N ALA A 78 17.06 8.39 18.95
CA ALA A 78 16.86 8.25 20.39
C ALA A 78 18.16 7.87 21.11
N GLY A 79 18.98 6.98 20.55
CA GLY A 79 20.30 6.63 21.10
C GLY A 79 21.27 7.82 21.14
N LYS A 80 21.20 8.73 20.18
CA LYS A 80 21.97 10.00 20.24
C LYS A 80 21.46 10.91 21.35
N LEU A 81 20.14 11.06 21.47
CA LEU A 81 19.52 11.89 22.50
C LEU A 81 19.81 11.32 23.92
N LEU A 82 19.88 9.98 24.02
CA LEU A 82 20.33 9.29 25.23
C LEU A 82 21.76 9.72 25.62
N SER A 83 22.70 9.68 24.66
CA SER A 83 24.09 10.11 24.90
C SER A 83 24.22 11.60 25.19
N GLU A 84 23.29 12.43 24.70
CA GLU A 84 23.21 13.86 24.98
C GLU A 84 22.43 14.19 26.27
N ASN A 85 21.92 13.17 26.96
CA ASN A 85 21.11 13.27 28.19
C ASN A 85 19.86 14.18 28.05
N LYS A 86 19.25 14.17 26.86
CA LYS A 86 18.02 14.94 26.54
C LYS A 86 16.78 14.11 26.81
N LYS A 87 16.35 14.04 28.07
CA LYS A 87 15.28 13.16 28.55
C LYS A 87 13.98 13.26 27.74
N ASP A 88 13.37 14.44 27.67
CA ASP A 88 12.07 14.62 27.03
C ASP A 88 12.09 14.27 25.53
N ALA A 89 13.12 14.73 24.82
CA ALA A 89 13.28 14.44 23.40
C ALA A 89 13.55 12.96 23.14
N PHE A 90 14.26 12.30 24.05
CA PHE A 90 14.52 10.85 23.98
C PHE A 90 13.22 10.04 24.08
N TYR A 91 12.40 10.27 25.10
CA TYR A 91 11.16 9.53 25.28
C TYR A 91 10.16 9.82 24.15
N ASP A 92 10.08 11.06 23.66
CA ASP A 92 9.26 11.42 22.51
C ASP A 92 9.68 10.64 21.25
N GLU A 93 10.97 10.49 20.97
CA GLU A 93 11.43 9.74 19.79
C GLU A 93 11.25 8.23 19.96
N VAL A 94 11.42 7.67 21.18
CA VAL A 94 11.12 6.26 21.44
C VAL A 94 9.63 5.97 21.26
N LEU A 95 8.75 6.79 21.84
CA LEU A 95 7.29 6.64 21.63
C LEU A 95 6.90 6.75 20.17
N LYS A 96 7.42 7.74 19.43
CA LYS A 96 7.19 7.87 18.00
C LYS A 96 7.72 6.68 17.20
N ALA A 97 8.81 6.04 17.65
CA ALA A 97 9.34 4.84 17.02
C ALA A 97 8.41 3.64 17.24
N LEU A 98 7.95 3.39 18.46
CA LEU A 98 7.06 2.29 18.82
C LEU A 98 5.68 2.43 18.15
N TRP A 99 5.03 3.58 18.31
CA TRP A 99 3.73 3.86 17.70
C TRP A 99 3.79 3.87 16.17
N GLY A 100 4.83 4.47 15.59
CA GLY A 100 5.06 4.51 14.15
C GLY A 100 5.29 3.12 13.58
N TYR A 101 6.05 2.27 14.27
CA TYR A 101 6.28 0.88 13.87
C TYR A 101 4.97 0.10 13.75
N ILE A 102 4.14 0.13 14.79
CA ILE A 102 2.85 -0.57 14.79
C ILE A 102 1.88 0.01 13.75
N SER A 103 1.81 1.34 13.66
CA SER A 103 1.00 2.03 12.67
C SER A 103 1.31 1.57 11.23
N ASP A 104 2.59 1.54 10.89
CA ASP A 104 3.04 1.12 9.57
C ASP A 104 2.86 -0.41 9.37
N LYS A 105 3.11 -1.21 10.39
CA LYS A 105 2.98 -2.68 10.34
C LYS A 105 1.53 -3.12 10.15
N LEU A 106 0.63 -2.53 10.92
CA LEU A 106 -0.81 -2.79 10.84
C LEU A 106 -1.53 -2.00 9.74
N SER A 107 -0.83 -1.06 9.09
CA SER A 107 -1.42 -0.10 8.13
C SER A 107 -2.59 0.71 8.69
N ILE A 108 -2.51 1.08 9.97
CA ILE A 108 -3.51 1.86 10.71
C ILE A 108 -2.88 3.19 11.11
N PRO A 109 -3.53 4.33 10.86
CA PRO A 109 -3.02 5.63 11.30
C PRO A 109 -2.83 5.68 12.83
N VAL A 110 -1.74 6.29 13.31
CA VAL A 110 -1.43 6.44 14.75
C VAL A 110 -2.62 7.04 15.51
N SER A 111 -3.35 7.98 14.91
CA SER A 111 -4.52 8.61 15.51
C SER A 111 -5.69 7.66 15.83
N ARG A 112 -5.70 6.48 15.24
CA ARG A 112 -6.71 5.43 15.47
C ARG A 112 -6.19 4.28 16.34
N LEU A 113 -4.94 4.37 16.79
CA LEU A 113 -4.34 3.37 17.65
C LEU A 113 -4.52 3.77 19.11
N SER A 114 -4.96 2.81 19.91
CA SER A 114 -5.00 2.86 21.38
C SER A 114 -4.42 1.58 21.92
N LYS A 115 -4.00 1.57 23.20
CA LYS A 115 -3.43 0.35 23.82
C LYS A 115 -4.40 -0.83 23.72
N ASP A 116 -5.69 -0.58 23.96
CA ASP A 116 -6.73 -1.62 23.93
C ASP A 116 -6.93 -2.21 22.52
N ASN A 117 -6.98 -1.35 21.50
CA ASN A 117 -7.20 -1.85 20.13
C ASN A 117 -5.95 -2.46 19.48
N ILE A 118 -4.74 -2.10 19.94
CA ILE A 118 -3.51 -2.72 19.50
C ILE A 118 -3.46 -4.19 19.92
N GLU A 119 -3.85 -4.51 21.16
CA GLU A 119 -3.84 -5.87 21.66
C GLU A 119 -4.69 -6.79 20.78
N GLU A 120 -5.94 -6.41 20.51
CA GLU A 120 -6.85 -7.15 19.64
C GLU A 120 -6.29 -7.32 18.22
N LYS A 121 -5.75 -6.25 17.66
CA LYS A 121 -5.24 -6.26 16.28
C LYS A 121 -3.97 -7.09 16.14
N LEU A 122 -3.06 -7.04 17.09
CA LEU A 122 -1.85 -7.88 17.10
C LEU A 122 -2.20 -9.36 17.27
N ARG A 123 -3.18 -9.67 18.12
CA ARG A 123 -3.72 -11.03 18.27
C ARG A 123 -4.28 -11.55 16.93
N ASN A 124 -5.03 -10.72 16.23
CA ASN A 124 -5.59 -11.08 14.90
C ASN A 124 -4.50 -11.26 13.82
N HIS A 125 -3.31 -10.68 14.00
CA HIS A 125 -2.14 -10.88 13.13
C HIS A 125 -1.24 -12.04 13.59
N GLY A 126 -1.68 -12.85 14.56
CA GLY A 126 -0.97 -14.05 15.00
C GLY A 126 0.24 -13.80 15.88
N VAL A 127 0.31 -12.63 16.52
CA VAL A 127 1.36 -12.31 17.51
C VAL A 127 1.02 -13.00 18.83
N SER A 128 2.03 -13.59 19.48
CA SER A 128 1.85 -14.24 20.79
C SER A 128 1.45 -13.23 21.87
N GLU A 129 0.61 -13.66 22.81
CA GLU A 129 0.17 -12.80 23.92
C GLU A 129 1.31 -12.27 24.78
N GLU A 130 2.36 -13.09 24.94
CA GLU A 130 3.57 -12.69 25.67
C GLU A 130 4.25 -11.50 25.03
N LEU A 131 4.40 -11.54 23.70
CA LEU A 131 5.04 -10.47 22.94
C LEU A 131 4.19 -9.20 22.88
N ILE A 132 2.85 -9.35 22.84
CA ILE A 132 1.91 -8.23 22.95
C ILE A 132 2.08 -7.53 24.30
N LYS A 133 2.15 -8.31 25.39
CA LYS A 133 2.39 -7.78 26.74
C LYS A 133 3.75 -7.08 26.86
N GLU A 134 4.81 -7.69 26.31
CA GLU A 134 6.15 -7.05 26.28
C GLU A 134 6.10 -5.70 25.56
N PHE A 135 5.37 -5.63 24.42
CA PHE A 135 5.22 -4.38 23.67
C PHE A 135 4.44 -3.31 24.44
N LEU A 136 3.33 -3.68 25.05
CA LEU A 136 2.53 -2.77 25.88
C LEU A 136 3.31 -2.32 27.12
N ASN A 137 4.10 -3.20 27.74
CA ASN A 137 4.97 -2.85 28.85
C ASN A 137 6.05 -1.84 28.41
N ALA A 138 6.67 -2.04 27.25
CA ALA A 138 7.67 -1.09 26.74
C ALA A 138 7.05 0.30 26.49
N LEU A 139 5.81 0.37 26.00
CA LEU A 139 5.06 1.63 25.85
C LEU A 139 4.79 2.27 27.22
N ASN A 140 4.30 1.48 28.20
CA ASN A 140 3.99 1.95 29.53
C ASN A 140 5.25 2.43 30.26
N ASP A 141 6.33 1.66 30.20
CA ASP A 141 7.62 2.01 30.80
C ASP A 141 8.16 3.32 30.21
N CYS A 142 8.03 3.52 28.91
CA CYS A 142 8.46 4.74 28.25
C CYS A 142 7.60 5.95 28.69
N GLU A 143 6.29 5.81 28.77
CA GLU A 143 5.38 6.88 29.24
C GLU A 143 5.60 7.18 30.72
N PHE A 144 5.74 6.14 31.56
CA PHE A 144 5.95 6.31 33.01
C PHE A 144 7.32 6.94 33.31
N ALA A 145 8.38 6.46 32.67
CA ALA A 145 9.74 6.94 32.93
C ALA A 145 9.93 8.42 32.53
N ARG A 146 9.14 8.92 31.60
CA ARG A 146 9.13 10.35 31.24
C ARG A 146 8.80 11.25 32.41
N PHE A 147 7.89 10.80 33.31
CA PHE A 147 7.38 11.60 34.43
C PHE A 147 7.88 11.11 35.80
N ALA A 148 8.55 9.93 35.86
CA ALA A 148 9.02 9.36 37.11
C ALA A 148 10.22 10.12 37.67
N PRO A 149 10.25 10.41 38.99
CA PRO A 149 11.44 10.86 39.65
C PRO A 149 12.38 9.66 39.87
N GLY A 150 13.68 9.81 39.56
CA GLY A 150 14.67 8.75 39.78
C GLY A 150 15.97 8.94 38.97
N ASP A 151 16.83 7.91 38.96
CA ASP A 151 18.05 7.91 38.18
C ASP A 151 17.72 7.86 36.67
N GLU A 152 17.80 9.02 36.06
CA GLU A 152 17.34 9.27 34.68
C GLU A 152 18.12 8.44 33.66
N ASN A 153 19.42 8.27 33.86
CA ASN A 153 20.27 7.58 32.89
C ASN A 153 19.97 6.08 32.86
N GLN A 154 19.83 5.46 34.03
CA GLN A 154 19.57 4.03 34.13
C GLN A 154 18.14 3.69 33.59
N ALA A 155 17.17 4.57 33.82
CA ALA A 155 15.83 4.42 33.30
C ALA A 155 15.79 4.56 31.76
N MET A 156 16.50 5.53 31.17
CA MET A 156 16.60 5.71 29.73
C MET A 156 17.27 4.52 29.03
N ASP A 157 18.39 4.01 29.57
CA ASP A 157 19.08 2.83 29.02
C ASP A 157 18.20 1.58 29.04
N LYS A 158 17.47 1.35 30.12
CA LYS A 158 16.52 0.23 30.20
C LYS A 158 15.42 0.34 29.16
N VAL A 159 14.77 1.51 29.04
CA VAL A 159 13.69 1.76 28.05
C VAL A 159 14.21 1.63 26.63
N TYR A 160 15.43 2.12 26.36
CA TYR A 160 16.06 1.99 25.05
C TYR A 160 16.29 0.54 24.65
N SER A 161 16.90 -0.24 25.56
CA SER A 161 17.21 -1.66 25.31
C SER A 161 15.95 -2.49 25.13
N SER A 162 14.96 -2.34 26.01
CA SER A 162 13.67 -3.06 25.90
C SER A 162 12.91 -2.70 24.64
N SER A 163 12.91 -1.44 24.23
CA SER A 163 12.22 -0.99 22.99
C SER A 163 12.85 -1.59 21.74
N ILE A 164 14.19 -1.66 21.66
CA ILE A 164 14.88 -2.30 20.53
C ILE A 164 14.58 -3.79 20.49
N GLU A 165 14.65 -4.46 21.63
CA GLU A 165 14.41 -5.90 21.75
C GLU A 165 12.98 -6.26 21.29
N VAL A 166 11.99 -5.51 21.76
CA VAL A 166 10.58 -5.72 21.41
C VAL A 166 10.33 -5.48 19.92
N ILE A 167 10.87 -4.41 19.34
CA ILE A 167 10.74 -4.16 17.87
C ILE A 167 11.36 -5.32 17.08
N SER A 168 12.52 -5.83 17.52
CA SER A 168 13.21 -6.95 16.87
C SER A 168 12.40 -8.25 16.96
N LYS A 169 11.86 -8.58 18.14
CA LYS A 169 10.99 -9.75 18.34
C LYS A 169 9.70 -9.65 17.52
N MET A 170 9.08 -8.48 17.50
CA MET A 170 7.85 -8.21 16.72
C MET A 170 8.09 -8.40 15.22
N GLU A 171 9.24 -7.94 14.69
CA GLU A 171 9.57 -8.11 13.28
C GLU A 171 9.71 -9.58 12.89
N ASN A 172 10.25 -10.41 13.78
CA ASN A 172 10.40 -11.85 13.57
C ASN A 172 9.06 -12.62 13.72
N SER A 173 8.15 -12.13 14.56
CA SER A 173 6.88 -12.79 14.89
C SER A 173 5.81 -12.52 13.84
N ILE A 174 5.68 -11.30 13.34
CA ILE A 174 4.70 -10.94 12.33
C ILE A 174 5.21 -11.39 10.96
N LYS A 175 5.06 -12.68 10.67
CA LYS A 175 5.27 -13.23 9.32
C LYS A 175 4.08 -12.88 8.44
N HIS A 176 4.36 -12.56 7.19
CA HIS A 176 3.36 -12.27 6.14
C HIS A 176 2.84 -13.53 5.50
#